data_96fa10688c2d9bf0b2db9a824f13eada
#
_entry.id   96fa10688c2d9bf0b2db9a824f13eada
#
_cell.length_a   1.000
_cell.length_b   1.000
_cell.length_c   1.000
_cell.angle_alpha   90.00
_cell.angle_beta   90.00
_cell.angle_gamma   90.00
#
_symmetry.space_group_name_H-M   'P 1'
#
loop_
_entity.id
_entity.type
_entity.pdbx_description
1 polymer ?
#
loop_
_entity_poly.entity_id
_entity_poly.type
_entity_poly.pdbx_seq_one_letter_code
_entity_poly.pdbx_strand_id
1 'polypeptide(L)'
;MGKMAGNFEEIKHDNLILAIIVRSNFKSDNIVFFSPPEFSQQVGYLPHKKCKKIPAHFHLKVERNIKYTQEVLFIKKGKIIIKLYSDEKEFVTSRELESGDILFLCSGGHGFEIIEDTEMIEVKQGPYSGREGDKEVFEE
;
A
#
# COMPACT_ATOMS: atom_id res chain seq x y z
N MET A 1 0.91 21.03 15.94
CA MET A 1 0.59 19.83 15.14
C MET A 1 -0.19 20.24 13.90
N GLY A 2 0.21 19.80 12.72
CA GLY A 2 -0.48 20.13 11.48
C GLY A 2 -1.85 19.46 11.39
N LYS A 3 -2.71 20.02 10.55
CA LYS A 3 -4.05 19.49 10.32
C LYS A 3 -4.02 18.40 9.26
N MET A 4 -4.68 17.27 9.52
CA MET A 4 -4.91 16.21 8.55
C MET A 4 -6.37 16.20 8.13
N ALA A 5 -6.62 15.94 6.86
CA ALA A 5 -7.96 15.79 6.30
C ALA A 5 -7.98 14.67 5.26
N GLY A 6 -9.15 14.12 5.00
CA GLY A 6 -9.32 12.95 4.14
C GLY A 6 -9.13 11.66 4.91
N ASN A 7 -9.18 10.56 4.21
CA ASN A 7 -9.21 9.25 4.83
C ASN A 7 -7.94 8.44 4.58
N PHE A 8 -7.42 7.86 5.64
CA PHE A 8 -6.59 6.66 5.54
C PHE A 8 -7.01 5.68 6.62
N GLU A 9 -6.80 4.40 6.41
CA GLU A 9 -7.12 3.39 7.40
C GLU A 9 -6.09 2.25 7.37
N GLU A 10 -5.82 1.71 8.55
CA GLU A 10 -5.12 0.45 8.71
C GLU A 10 -6.16 -0.65 8.87
N ILE A 11 -6.05 -1.72 8.09
CA ILE A 11 -6.90 -2.89 8.23
C ILE A 11 -6.08 -3.99 8.88
N LYS A 12 -6.50 -4.41 10.07
CA LYS A 12 -5.79 -5.38 10.90
C LYS A 12 -6.60 -6.65 11.11
N HIS A 13 -5.89 -7.74 11.31
CA HIS A 13 -6.44 -9.00 11.79
C HIS A 13 -5.43 -9.60 12.77
N ASP A 14 -5.87 -9.91 14.01
CA ASP A 14 -5.01 -10.44 15.09
C ASP A 14 -3.72 -9.62 15.28
N ASN A 15 -3.86 -8.29 15.37
CA ASN A 15 -2.75 -7.34 15.51
C ASN A 15 -1.80 -7.26 14.31
N LEU A 16 -2.07 -7.99 13.23
CA LEU A 16 -1.28 -7.96 12.01
C LEU A 16 -1.92 -6.98 11.03
N ILE A 17 -1.14 -6.05 10.51
CA ILE A 17 -1.63 -5.13 9.47
C ILE A 17 -1.70 -5.89 8.15
N LEU A 18 -2.91 -6.05 7.62
CA LEU A 18 -3.12 -6.65 6.31
C LEU A 18 -2.91 -5.63 5.19
N ALA A 19 -3.47 -4.44 5.37
CA ALA A 19 -3.40 -3.39 4.37
C ALA A 19 -3.53 -2.01 5.00
N ILE A 20 -2.99 -1.03 4.28
CA ILE A 20 -3.20 0.40 4.58
C ILE A 20 -3.77 1.03 3.31
N ILE A 21 -4.87 1.75 3.44
CA ILE A 21 -5.51 2.45 2.34
C ILE A 21 -5.39 3.96 2.59
N VAL A 22 -4.88 4.68 1.59
CA VAL A 22 -4.82 6.14 1.62
C VAL A 22 -5.72 6.64 0.51
N ARG A 23 -6.80 7.32 0.88
CA ARG A 23 -7.77 7.84 -0.09
C ARG A 23 -7.21 9.04 -0.85
N SER A 24 -7.71 9.24 -2.06
CA SER A 24 -7.25 10.32 -2.96
C SER A 24 -7.39 11.71 -2.34
N ASN A 25 -8.32 11.88 -1.42
CA ASN A 25 -8.59 13.16 -0.75
C ASN A 25 -7.76 13.38 0.53
N PHE A 26 -6.86 12.45 0.86
CA PHE A 26 -6.01 12.63 2.05
C PHE A 26 -5.16 13.88 1.91
N LYS A 27 -5.11 14.66 2.98
CA LYS A 27 -4.29 15.87 3.08
C LYS A 27 -3.74 16.04 4.49
N SER A 28 -2.55 16.61 4.56
CA SER A 28 -1.92 17.00 5.82
C SER A 28 -1.04 18.21 5.57
N ASP A 29 -0.88 19.05 6.57
CA ASP A 29 0.07 20.16 6.52
C ASP A 29 1.51 19.67 6.71
N ASN A 30 1.68 18.48 7.23
CA ASN A 30 2.98 17.88 7.51
C ASN A 30 3.20 16.61 6.70
N ILE A 31 4.46 16.20 6.62
CA ILE A 31 4.82 14.88 6.12
C ILE A 31 4.22 13.83 7.07
N VAL A 32 3.56 12.83 6.49
CA VAL A 32 2.97 11.71 7.23
C VAL A 32 3.42 10.41 6.58
N PHE A 33 4.05 9.53 7.36
CA PHE A 33 4.30 8.17 6.93
C PHE A 33 3.25 7.25 7.57
N PHE A 34 2.54 6.50 6.72
CA PHE A 34 1.44 5.63 7.15
C PHE A 34 1.90 4.29 7.65
N SER A 35 3.07 3.85 7.17
CA SER A 35 3.62 2.53 7.49
C SER A 35 4.46 2.55 8.75
N PRO A 36 4.46 1.45 9.55
CA PRO A 36 5.39 1.29 10.65
C PRO A 36 6.84 1.40 10.17
N PRO A 37 7.74 2.04 10.96
CA PRO A 37 9.10 2.29 10.51
C PRO A 37 9.93 1.00 10.29
N GLU A 38 9.53 -0.12 10.85
CA GLU A 38 10.17 -1.42 10.66
C GLU A 38 9.80 -2.11 9.34
N PHE A 39 8.80 -1.61 8.61
CA PHE A 39 8.42 -2.21 7.34
C PHE A 39 9.48 -1.97 6.28
N SER A 40 9.67 -2.95 5.39
CA SER A 40 10.67 -2.88 4.32
C SER A 40 10.30 -1.86 3.24
N GLN A 41 9.02 -1.55 3.09
CA GLN A 41 8.55 -0.44 2.28
C GLN A 41 7.87 0.60 3.16
N GLN A 42 8.07 1.85 2.80
CA GLN A 42 7.49 2.98 3.51
C GLN A 42 6.60 3.77 2.56
N VAL A 43 5.37 4.05 2.99
CA VAL A 43 4.43 4.86 2.23
C VAL A 43 4.17 6.14 2.99
N GLY A 44 4.43 7.25 2.35
CA GLY A 44 4.30 8.56 2.98
C GLY A 44 3.64 9.60 2.09
N TYR A 45 3.02 10.56 2.72
CA TYR A 45 2.47 11.76 2.12
C TYR A 45 3.44 12.92 2.36
N LEU A 46 3.84 13.58 1.30
CA LEU A 46 4.87 14.62 1.35
C LEU A 46 4.35 15.93 0.75
N PRO A 47 3.73 16.79 1.58
CA PRO A 47 3.27 18.10 1.12
C PRO A 47 4.45 19.07 1.08
N HIS A 48 4.67 19.68 -0.08
CA HIS A 48 5.69 20.70 -0.24
C HIS A 48 5.11 21.92 -0.92
N LYS A 49 5.41 23.09 -0.38
CA LYS A 49 5.00 24.36 -0.97
C LYS A 49 5.91 24.74 -2.12
N LYS A 50 5.37 25.56 -3.03
CA LYS A 50 6.13 26.15 -4.12
C LYS A 50 7.41 26.79 -3.62
N CYS A 51 8.48 26.65 -4.37
CA CYS A 51 9.82 27.16 -4.08
C CYS A 51 10.57 26.47 -2.94
N LYS A 52 9.99 25.45 -2.32
CA LYS A 52 10.72 24.60 -1.37
C LYS A 52 11.81 23.85 -2.12
N LYS A 53 13.02 23.88 -1.60
CA LYS A 53 14.12 23.07 -2.12
C LYS A 53 14.40 21.91 -1.19
N ILE A 54 14.52 20.74 -1.77
CA ILE A 54 14.98 19.54 -1.06
C ILE A 54 16.44 19.37 -1.45
N PRO A 55 17.38 19.42 -0.48
CA PRO A 55 18.79 19.26 -0.81
C PRO A 55 19.06 17.95 -1.53
N ALA A 56 19.96 18.00 -2.49
CA ALA A 56 20.41 16.80 -3.19
C ALA A 56 21.01 15.83 -2.16
N HIS A 57 20.65 14.56 -2.26
CA HIS A 57 21.10 13.54 -1.33
C HIS A 57 21.10 12.17 -2.00
N PHE A 58 21.77 11.23 -1.40
CA PHE A 58 21.69 9.82 -1.75
C PHE A 58 21.45 9.00 -0.48
N HIS A 59 20.81 7.86 -0.66
CA HIS A 59 20.57 6.94 0.45
C HIS A 59 21.76 6.02 0.63
N LEU A 60 22.16 5.82 1.88
CA LEU A 60 23.26 4.92 2.23
C LEU A 60 22.87 3.48 1.93
N LYS A 61 23.86 2.68 1.53
CA LYS A 61 23.64 1.25 1.34
C LYS A 61 23.37 0.60 2.70
N VAL A 62 22.29 -0.19 2.76
CA VAL A 62 21.87 -0.91 3.95
C VAL A 62 21.52 -2.32 3.56
N GLU A 63 22.09 -3.30 4.26
CA GLU A 63 21.68 -4.69 4.09
C GLU A 63 20.30 -4.89 4.70
N ARG A 64 19.43 -5.55 3.96
CA ARG A 64 18.08 -5.87 4.40
C ARG A 64 17.78 -7.34 4.16
N ASN A 65 17.19 -7.98 5.17
CA ASN A 65 16.67 -9.33 5.04
C ASN A 65 15.15 -9.23 4.96
N ILE A 66 14.62 -9.27 3.75
CA ILE A 66 13.20 -9.10 3.47
C ILE A 66 12.57 -10.47 3.22
N LYS A 67 11.63 -10.85 4.07
CA LYS A 67 10.94 -12.14 4.00
C LYS A 67 9.56 -12.04 3.35
N TYR A 68 8.90 -10.91 3.51
CA TYR A 68 7.55 -10.69 3.01
C TYR A 68 7.58 -9.82 1.77
N THR A 69 6.81 -10.20 0.76
CA THR A 69 6.57 -9.33 -0.39
C THR A 69 5.43 -8.39 -0.03
N GLN A 70 5.74 -7.10 0.02
CA GLN A 70 4.75 -6.06 0.18
C GLN A 70 4.56 -5.35 -1.15
N GLU A 71 3.33 -4.90 -1.40
CA GLU A 71 2.96 -4.27 -2.66
C GLU A 71 2.28 -2.93 -2.38
N VAL A 72 2.63 -1.92 -3.16
CA VAL A 72 1.92 -0.65 -3.18
C VAL A 72 1.27 -0.50 -4.54
N LEU A 73 -0.06 -0.32 -4.56
CA LEU A 73 -0.81 -0.12 -5.78
C LEU A 73 -1.41 1.29 -5.79
N PHE A 74 -1.18 1.97 -6.88
CA PHE A 74 -1.80 3.26 -7.17
C PHE A 74 -2.91 3.04 -8.19
N ILE A 75 -4.14 3.40 -7.82
CA ILE A 75 -5.29 3.32 -8.71
C ILE A 75 -5.26 4.57 -9.60
N LYS A 76 -4.78 4.40 -10.81
CA LYS A 76 -4.66 5.50 -11.77
C LYS A 76 -6.00 5.86 -12.37
N LYS A 77 -6.84 4.85 -12.64
CA LYS A 77 -8.14 4.98 -13.27
C LYS A 77 -9.02 3.81 -12.87
N GLY A 78 -10.31 4.05 -12.77
CA GLY A 78 -11.32 3.00 -12.60
C GLY A 78 -11.74 2.78 -11.17
N LYS A 79 -12.29 1.60 -10.95
CA LYS A 79 -12.87 1.20 -9.67
C LYS A 79 -12.68 -0.30 -9.45
N ILE A 80 -12.22 -0.66 -8.27
CA ILE A 80 -11.99 -2.04 -7.87
C ILE A 80 -12.56 -2.31 -6.49
N ILE A 81 -12.76 -3.59 -6.20
CA ILE A 81 -12.94 -4.08 -4.83
C ILE A 81 -11.72 -4.93 -4.48
N ILE A 82 -11.06 -4.57 -3.40
CA ILE A 82 -10.01 -5.41 -2.79
C ILE A 82 -10.64 -6.28 -1.73
N LYS A 83 -10.38 -7.57 -1.77
CA LYS A 83 -10.75 -8.52 -0.73
C LYS A 83 -9.50 -8.92 0.03
N LEU A 84 -9.58 -8.89 1.35
CA LEU A 84 -8.43 -9.19 2.23
C LEU A 84 -8.70 -10.46 3.02
N TYR A 85 -7.66 -11.29 3.11
CA TYR A 85 -7.70 -12.59 3.76
C TYR A 85 -6.59 -12.69 4.80
N SER A 86 -6.84 -13.45 5.86
CA SER A 86 -5.83 -13.77 6.87
C SER A 86 -4.75 -14.70 6.30
N ASP A 87 -3.71 -14.95 7.10
CA ASP A 87 -2.68 -15.94 6.76
C ASP A 87 -3.24 -17.37 6.64
N GLU A 88 -4.38 -17.62 7.28
CA GLU A 88 -5.09 -18.91 7.19
C GLU A 88 -6.07 -18.95 6.00
N LYS A 89 -6.01 -17.97 5.10
CA LYS A 89 -6.86 -17.88 3.90
C LYS A 89 -8.34 -17.65 4.21
N GLU A 90 -8.66 -17.10 5.37
CA GLU A 90 -10.02 -16.75 5.75
C GLU A 90 -10.33 -15.30 5.37
N PHE A 91 -11.51 -15.08 4.81
CA PHE A 91 -11.96 -13.75 4.43
C PHE A 91 -12.06 -12.85 5.68
N VAL A 92 -11.47 -11.67 5.61
CA VAL A 92 -11.51 -10.67 6.69
C VAL A 92 -12.44 -9.53 6.35
N THR A 93 -12.20 -8.85 5.24
CA THR A 93 -13.01 -7.70 4.83
C THR A 93 -12.73 -7.33 3.37
N SER A 94 -13.54 -6.43 2.85
CA SER A 94 -13.34 -5.85 1.53
C SER A 94 -13.48 -4.33 1.57
N ARG A 95 -12.88 -3.66 0.58
CA ARG A 95 -13.02 -2.21 0.39
C ARG A 95 -13.10 -1.90 -1.10
N GLU A 96 -13.87 -0.89 -1.42
CA GLU A 96 -13.90 -0.32 -2.75
C GLU A 96 -12.84 0.78 -2.86
N LEU A 97 -12.06 0.74 -3.94
CA LEU A 97 -11.06 1.77 -4.25
C LEU A 97 -11.32 2.34 -5.63
N GLU A 98 -10.97 3.60 -5.79
CA GLU A 98 -11.17 4.32 -7.05
C GLU A 98 -9.96 5.19 -7.38
N SER A 99 -10.03 5.86 -8.51
CA SER A 99 -8.94 6.69 -9.03
C SER A 99 -8.34 7.62 -7.98
N GLY A 100 -7.03 7.57 -7.84
CA GLY A 100 -6.25 8.38 -6.89
C GLY A 100 -6.00 7.70 -5.54
N ASP A 101 -6.69 6.60 -5.25
CA ASP A 101 -6.46 5.84 -4.01
C ASP A 101 -5.16 5.05 -4.09
N ILE A 102 -4.52 4.88 -2.94
CA ILE A 102 -3.32 4.07 -2.77
C ILE A 102 -3.64 2.92 -1.84
N LEU A 103 -3.25 1.72 -2.24
CA LEU A 103 -3.38 0.50 -1.46
C LEU A 103 -1.99 -0.05 -1.16
N PHE A 104 -1.68 -0.19 0.12
CA PHE A 104 -0.46 -0.85 0.58
C PHE A 104 -0.82 -2.21 1.17
N LEU A 105 -0.47 -3.28 0.46
CA LEU A 105 -0.68 -4.66 0.88
C LEU A 105 0.52 -5.11 1.71
N CYS A 106 0.29 -5.35 2.99
CA CYS A 106 1.35 -5.57 3.97
C CYS A 106 1.57 -7.04 4.31
N SER A 107 0.47 -7.80 4.45
CA SER A 107 0.50 -9.22 4.81
C SER A 107 -0.84 -9.87 4.49
N GLY A 108 -0.93 -11.19 4.71
CA GLY A 108 -2.12 -11.96 4.39
C GLY A 108 -2.33 -12.13 2.90
N GLY A 109 -3.52 -12.58 2.54
CA GLY A 109 -3.93 -12.76 1.15
C GLY A 109 -4.81 -11.63 0.65
N HIS A 110 -4.91 -11.53 -0.66
CA HIS A 110 -5.78 -10.53 -1.29
C HIS A 110 -6.28 -11.02 -2.64
N GLY A 111 -7.44 -10.49 -3.02
CA GLY A 111 -8.02 -10.70 -4.35
C GLY A 111 -8.67 -9.41 -4.82
N PHE A 112 -8.86 -9.28 -6.13
CA PHE A 112 -9.43 -8.09 -6.74
C PHE A 112 -10.67 -8.45 -7.57
N GLU A 113 -11.69 -7.61 -7.48
CA GLU A 113 -12.77 -7.55 -8.46
C GLU A 113 -12.69 -6.23 -9.20
N ILE A 114 -12.70 -6.28 -10.51
CA ILE A 114 -12.63 -5.07 -11.34
C ILE A 114 -14.06 -4.64 -11.65
N ILE A 115 -14.46 -3.49 -11.12
CA ILE A 115 -15.84 -2.97 -11.26
C ILE A 115 -15.98 -2.12 -12.50
N GLU A 116 -14.98 -1.34 -12.83
CA GLU A 116 -14.89 -0.55 -14.05
C GLU A 116 -13.54 -0.81 -14.69
N ASP A 117 -13.36 -0.48 -15.96
CA ASP A 117 -12.06 -0.56 -16.61
C ASP A 117 -11.01 0.17 -15.77
N THR A 118 -9.98 -0.52 -15.37
CA THR A 118 -9.03 -0.05 -14.35
C THR A 118 -7.60 -0.09 -14.87
N GLU A 119 -6.86 0.97 -14.52
CA GLU A 119 -5.41 1.02 -14.68
C GLU A 119 -4.78 1.22 -13.31
N MET A 120 -3.81 0.37 -12.97
CA MET A 120 -3.06 0.44 -11.71
C MET A 120 -1.57 0.47 -11.98
N ILE A 121 -0.85 1.14 -11.10
CA ILE A 121 0.62 1.06 -11.05
C ILE A 121 0.99 0.35 -9.77
N GLU A 122 1.80 -0.69 -9.90
CA GLU A 122 2.24 -1.51 -8.78
C GLU A 122 3.72 -1.32 -8.52
N VAL A 123 4.08 -1.22 -7.24
CA VAL A 123 5.47 -1.23 -6.76
C VAL A 123 5.59 -2.36 -5.76
N LYS A 124 6.50 -3.30 -5.97
CA LYS A 124 6.73 -4.39 -5.01
C LYS A 124 8.21 -4.73 -4.93
N GLN A 125 8.59 -5.48 -3.89
CA GLN A 125 9.96 -5.94 -3.76
C GLN A 125 10.35 -6.82 -4.95
N GLY A 126 11.55 -6.58 -5.48
CA GLY A 126 12.27 -7.48 -6.35
C GLY A 126 13.36 -8.22 -5.59
N PRO A 127 14.12 -9.06 -6.27
CA PRO A 127 13.95 -9.43 -7.68
C PRO A 127 12.73 -10.34 -7.91
N TYR A 128 12.21 -10.33 -9.13
CA TYR A 128 11.06 -11.17 -9.50
C TYR A 128 11.52 -12.59 -9.80
N SER A 129 10.96 -13.55 -9.08
CA SER A 129 11.31 -14.99 -9.19
C SER A 129 10.33 -15.82 -10.02
N GLY A 130 9.47 -15.15 -10.80
CA GLY A 130 8.40 -15.82 -11.55
C GLY A 130 7.14 -15.98 -10.70
N ARG A 131 6.02 -16.26 -11.37
CA ARG A 131 4.72 -16.36 -10.72
C ARG A 131 4.69 -17.42 -9.61
N GLU A 132 5.24 -18.60 -9.88
CA GLU A 132 5.23 -19.72 -8.93
C GLU A 132 6.10 -19.48 -7.70
N GLY A 133 7.19 -18.73 -7.85
CA GLY A 133 8.06 -18.35 -6.73
C GLY A 133 7.54 -17.13 -5.94
N ASP A 134 6.60 -16.37 -6.51
CA ASP A 134 6.12 -15.14 -5.93
C ASP A 134 4.81 -15.32 -5.13
N LYS A 135 3.90 -16.13 -5.63
CA LYS A 135 2.57 -16.24 -5.05
C LYS A 135 1.97 -17.64 -5.08
N GLU A 136 1.05 -17.86 -4.14
CA GLU A 136 0.19 -19.02 -4.09
C GLU A 136 -1.25 -18.56 -4.36
N VAL A 137 -1.91 -19.16 -5.36
CA VAL A 137 -3.31 -18.86 -5.66
C VAL A 137 -4.20 -19.82 -4.87
N PHE A 138 -5.26 -19.31 -4.26
CA PHE A 138 -6.23 -20.12 -3.54
C PHE A 138 -7.66 -19.75 -3.94
N GLU A 139 -8.60 -20.68 -3.70
CA GLU A 139 -10.02 -20.44 -3.94
C GLU A 139 -10.62 -19.55 -2.83
N GLU A 140 -11.47 -18.60 -3.24
CA GLU A 140 -12.18 -17.69 -2.36
C GLU A 140 -13.43 -18.31 -1.73
#